data_b863b7657ff8063efc7d5d9997df06af
#
_entry.id   b863b7657ff8063efc7d5d9997df06af
#
_cell.length_a   1.000
_cell.length_b   1.000
_cell.length_c   1.000
_cell.angle_alpha   90.00
_cell.angle_beta   90.00
_cell.angle_gamma   90.00
#
_symmetry.space_group_name_H-M   'P 1'
#
loop_
_entity.id
_entity.type
_entity.pdbx_description
1 polymer ?
#
loop_
_entity_poly.entity_id
_entity_poly.type
_entity_poly.pdbx_seq_one_letter_code
_entity_poly.pdbx_strand_id
1 'polypeptide(L)'
;MQTTTTEARFWYRSKILADRKVRAFLDGHPGMFVAMVLPGWMFGPGDVGPTSAGQVVMDFARRKLPGRVPGSFSVVDARDVARRQIAALERGRSGERYLAAGRHMTMDDLFPLLAEASGVAAPTRRIPLTMLRALAAGYELHAGVTGRPVPVSRASVRLLAQEAGRSHYDHAKSERELGCTFRPAAETLADTAAWYRANGTLPGRLVPVASHLRHPAPALAAGTGPAPLRLSEELDR
;
A
#
# COMPACT_ATOMS: atom_id res chain seq x y z
N MET A 1 -5.80 -23.53 16.02
CA MET A 1 -5.54 -22.81 14.77
C MET A 1 -4.71 -21.58 15.09
N GLN A 2 -3.36 -21.68 14.92
CA GLN A 2 -2.35 -20.67 15.33
C GLN A 2 -1.95 -19.78 14.16
N THR A 3 -2.91 -19.28 13.37
CA THR A 3 -2.63 -18.80 12.03
C THR A 3 -2.09 -17.37 11.95
N THR A 4 -2.51 -16.44 12.77
CA THR A 4 -2.25 -15.01 12.53
C THR A 4 -0.87 -14.47 12.95
N THR A 5 -0.29 -14.91 14.07
CA THR A 5 1.07 -14.50 14.47
C THR A 5 2.11 -15.14 13.57
N THR A 6 1.86 -16.37 13.19
CA THR A 6 2.70 -17.17 12.31
C THR A 6 2.65 -16.59 10.89
N GLU A 7 1.47 -16.23 10.37
CA GLU A 7 1.30 -15.67 9.04
C GLU A 7 2.00 -14.32 8.84
N ALA A 8 1.85 -13.37 9.77
CA ALA A 8 2.56 -12.10 9.70
C ALA A 8 4.09 -12.28 9.71
N ARG A 9 4.61 -13.16 10.59
CA ARG A 9 6.04 -13.50 10.61
C ARG A 9 6.48 -14.20 9.33
N PHE A 10 5.67 -15.09 8.77
CA PHE A 10 5.95 -15.74 7.50
C PHE A 10 5.94 -14.76 6.35
N TRP A 11 5.01 -13.82 6.34
CA TRP A 11 4.92 -12.80 5.30
C TRP A 11 6.18 -11.93 5.27
N TYR A 12 6.62 -11.36 6.40
CA TYR A 12 7.87 -10.58 6.47
C TYR A 12 9.08 -11.42 6.11
N ARG A 13 9.15 -12.64 6.65
CA ARG A 13 10.24 -13.57 6.35
C ARG A 13 10.31 -13.91 4.86
N SER A 14 9.16 -14.13 4.21
CA SER A 14 9.10 -14.40 2.77
C SER A 14 9.67 -13.24 1.95
N LYS A 15 9.35 -11.99 2.31
CA LYS A 15 9.90 -10.80 1.63
C LYS A 15 11.42 -10.67 1.81
N ILE A 16 11.93 -10.91 3.01
CA ILE A 16 13.37 -10.92 3.30
C ILE A 16 14.08 -12.03 2.52
N LEU A 17 13.49 -13.22 2.49
CA LEU A 17 14.05 -14.35 1.75
C LEU A 17 14.02 -14.12 0.24
N ALA A 18 12.93 -13.55 -0.28
CA ALA A 18 12.82 -13.20 -1.69
C ALA A 18 13.92 -12.19 -2.09
N ASP A 19 14.11 -11.14 -1.30
CA ASP A 19 15.17 -10.17 -1.54
C ASP A 19 16.57 -10.80 -1.55
N ARG A 20 16.86 -11.68 -0.59
CA ARG A 20 18.14 -12.41 -0.56
C ARG A 20 18.32 -13.33 -1.77
N LYS A 21 17.25 -14.01 -2.21
CA LYS A 21 17.27 -14.88 -3.39
C LYS A 21 17.50 -14.10 -4.67
N VAL A 22 16.87 -12.95 -4.82
CA VAL A 22 17.09 -12.07 -5.98
C VAL A 22 18.55 -11.61 -6.04
N ARG A 23 19.15 -11.22 -4.90
CA ARG A 23 20.56 -10.82 -4.86
C ARG A 23 21.49 -11.97 -5.23
N ALA A 24 21.31 -13.12 -4.59
CA ALA A 24 22.13 -14.31 -4.90
C ALA A 24 21.96 -14.77 -6.37
N PHE A 25 20.79 -14.57 -6.95
CA PHE A 25 20.55 -14.85 -8.36
C PHE A 25 21.34 -13.89 -9.27
N LEU A 26 21.36 -12.60 -8.94
CA LEU A 26 22.10 -11.59 -9.70
C LEU A 26 23.62 -11.86 -9.69
N ASP A 27 24.18 -12.37 -8.59
CA ASP A 27 25.60 -12.72 -8.50
C ASP A 27 25.99 -13.77 -9.55
N GLY A 28 25.07 -14.70 -9.87
CA GLY A 28 25.24 -15.72 -10.91
C GLY A 28 24.82 -15.29 -12.32
N HIS A 29 24.15 -14.14 -12.46
CA HIS A 29 23.57 -13.68 -13.74
C HIS A 29 23.89 -12.18 -14.01
N PRO A 30 25.17 -11.83 -14.17
CA PRO A 30 25.60 -10.43 -14.28
C PRO A 30 25.04 -9.69 -15.50
N GLY A 31 24.57 -10.42 -16.53
CA GLY A 31 23.93 -9.83 -17.70
C GLY A 31 22.45 -9.48 -17.52
N MET A 32 21.83 -9.85 -16.39
CA MET A 32 20.43 -9.55 -16.15
C MET A 32 20.27 -8.23 -15.40
N PHE A 33 19.38 -7.37 -15.89
CA PHE A 33 18.99 -6.16 -15.19
C PHE A 33 17.84 -6.43 -14.23
N VAL A 34 18.02 -6.12 -12.94
CA VAL A 34 16.98 -6.22 -11.92
C VAL A 34 17.02 -5.01 -11.01
N ALA A 35 15.96 -4.23 -10.98
CA ALA A 35 15.77 -3.17 -10.00
C ALA A 35 14.58 -3.51 -9.08
N MET A 36 14.73 -3.29 -7.78
CA MET A 36 13.71 -3.61 -6.78
C MET A 36 12.98 -2.36 -6.33
N VAL A 37 11.67 -2.27 -6.60
CA VAL A 37 10.82 -1.18 -6.12
C VAL A 37 10.05 -1.65 -4.89
N LEU A 38 10.19 -0.92 -3.78
CA LEU A 38 9.61 -1.26 -2.48
C LEU A 38 8.47 -0.28 -2.14
N PRO A 39 7.21 -0.66 -2.39
CA PRO A 39 6.07 0.20 -2.12
C PRO A 39 5.72 0.23 -0.64
N GLY A 40 5.10 1.35 -0.22
CA GLY A 40 4.38 1.46 1.03
C GLY A 40 2.97 0.88 0.95
N TRP A 41 2.06 1.37 1.79
CA TRP A 41 0.66 0.95 1.79
C TRP A 41 -0.06 1.63 0.63
N MET A 42 -0.40 0.84 -0.39
CA MET A 42 -0.89 1.34 -1.66
C MET A 42 -2.38 1.61 -1.64
N PHE A 43 -2.77 2.81 -2.08
CA PHE A 43 -4.12 3.22 -2.38
C PHE A 43 -4.22 3.60 -3.86
N GLY A 44 -5.43 3.76 -4.37
CA GLY A 44 -5.64 4.22 -5.74
C GLY A 44 -6.81 3.53 -6.42
N PRO A 45 -7.21 4.01 -7.61
CA PRO A 45 -8.19 3.34 -8.44
C PRO A 45 -7.67 2.00 -8.96
N GLY A 46 -8.58 1.05 -9.23
CA GLY A 46 -8.22 -0.27 -9.77
C GLY A 46 -8.11 -1.39 -8.74
N ASP A 47 -8.39 -1.16 -7.45
CA ASP A 47 -8.37 -2.18 -6.40
C ASP A 47 -9.63 -3.08 -6.45
N VAL A 48 -9.69 -3.95 -7.45
CA VAL A 48 -10.85 -4.81 -7.80
C VAL A 48 -11.15 -5.83 -6.71
N GLY A 49 -10.13 -6.47 -6.15
CA GLY A 49 -10.29 -7.36 -5.00
C GLY A 49 -9.75 -6.64 -3.77
N PRO A 50 -10.62 -6.04 -2.92
CA PRO A 50 -10.18 -5.02 -1.98
C PRO A 50 -8.97 -5.47 -1.16
N THR A 51 -7.85 -4.77 -1.36
CA THR A 51 -6.65 -4.92 -0.54
C THR A 51 -6.92 -4.44 0.89
N SER A 52 -5.99 -4.62 1.81
CA SER A 52 -6.12 -4.07 3.17
C SER A 52 -6.31 -2.55 3.17
N ALA A 53 -5.72 -1.84 2.20
CA ALA A 53 -5.91 -0.40 2.02
C ALA A 53 -7.33 -0.06 1.57
N GLY A 54 -7.81 -0.74 0.53
CA GLY A 54 -9.18 -0.57 0.03
C GLY A 54 -10.23 -0.95 1.08
N GLN A 55 -9.97 -2.00 1.86
CA GLN A 55 -10.86 -2.40 2.95
C GLN A 55 -11.02 -1.29 4.00
N VAL A 56 -9.94 -0.60 4.36
CA VAL A 56 -10.03 0.56 5.29
C VAL A 56 -10.87 1.68 4.71
N VAL A 57 -10.72 2.00 3.42
CA VAL A 57 -11.56 3.01 2.75
C VAL A 57 -13.04 2.61 2.78
N MET A 58 -13.33 1.36 2.47
CA MET A 58 -14.70 0.86 2.47
C MET A 58 -15.32 0.82 3.87
N ASP A 59 -14.57 0.35 4.86
CA ASP A 59 -15.05 0.25 6.25
C ASP A 59 -15.24 1.63 6.86
N PHE A 60 -14.39 2.60 6.50
CA PHE A 60 -14.59 4.00 6.86
C PHE A 60 -15.89 4.55 6.25
N ALA A 61 -16.05 4.43 4.93
CA ALA A 61 -17.21 4.95 4.21
C ALA A 61 -18.53 4.28 4.66
N ARG A 62 -18.47 3.02 5.08
CA ARG A 62 -19.61 2.26 5.64
C ARG A 62 -19.82 2.46 7.14
N ARG A 63 -19.04 3.34 7.79
CA ARG A 63 -19.08 3.60 9.24
C ARG A 63 -18.85 2.35 10.10
N LYS A 64 -18.06 1.40 9.61
CA LYS A 64 -17.74 0.17 10.33
C LYS A 64 -16.54 0.30 11.26
N LEU A 65 -15.76 1.38 11.12
CA LEU A 65 -14.62 1.62 12.00
C LEU A 65 -15.08 2.19 13.34
N PRO A 66 -14.84 1.49 14.46
CA PRO A 66 -15.37 1.88 15.77
C PRO A 66 -14.64 3.10 16.38
N GLY A 67 -13.51 3.48 15.81
CA GLY A 67 -12.68 4.59 16.28
C GLY A 67 -11.33 4.63 15.62
N ARG A 68 -10.52 5.62 16.01
CA ARG A 68 -9.14 5.78 15.56
C ARG A 68 -8.23 4.88 16.38
N VAL A 69 -7.46 4.05 15.70
CA VAL A 69 -6.44 3.20 16.32
C VAL A 69 -5.08 3.90 16.25
N PRO A 70 -4.21 3.76 17.25
CA PRO A 70 -2.85 4.27 17.15
C PRO A 70 -2.09 3.49 16.07
N GLY A 71 -1.41 4.21 15.19
CA GLY A 71 -0.60 3.61 14.14
C GLY A 71 -0.19 4.65 13.12
N SER A 72 0.88 4.35 12.40
CA SER A 72 1.35 5.16 11.29
C SER A 72 1.76 4.26 10.13
N PHE A 73 1.61 4.77 8.93
CA PHE A 73 1.86 4.05 7.69
C PHE A 73 2.50 4.97 6.67
N SER A 74 3.24 4.41 5.74
CA SER A 74 3.63 5.12 4.53
C SER A 74 2.60 4.86 3.45
N VAL A 75 1.89 5.90 3.06
CA VAL A 75 0.78 5.87 2.10
C VAL A 75 1.28 6.29 0.73
N VAL A 76 1.02 5.48 -0.29
CA VAL A 76 1.43 5.75 -1.67
C VAL A 76 0.30 5.44 -2.65
N ASP A 77 0.26 6.18 -3.75
CA ASP A 77 -0.63 5.89 -4.87
C ASP A 77 -0.06 4.76 -5.74
N ALA A 78 -0.89 3.78 -6.09
CA ALA A 78 -0.50 2.67 -6.96
C ALA A 78 0.04 3.13 -8.33
N ARG A 79 -0.50 4.25 -8.85
CA ARG A 79 -0.04 4.87 -10.09
C ARG A 79 1.37 5.47 -9.97
N ASP A 80 1.74 5.95 -8.77
CA ASP A 80 3.09 6.46 -8.50
C ASP A 80 4.09 5.31 -8.34
N VAL A 81 3.64 4.18 -7.79
CA VAL A 81 4.45 2.95 -7.76
C VAL A 81 4.70 2.45 -9.18
N ALA A 82 3.66 2.38 -10.02
CA ALA A 82 3.79 1.97 -11.41
C ALA A 82 4.77 2.87 -12.20
N ARG A 83 4.65 4.20 -12.04
CA ARG A 83 5.61 5.14 -12.65
C ARG A 83 7.05 4.91 -12.18
N ARG A 84 7.25 4.60 -10.89
CA ARG A 84 8.58 4.27 -10.36
C ARG A 84 9.12 2.95 -10.88
N GLN A 85 8.28 1.96 -11.12
CA GLN A 85 8.71 0.70 -11.75
C GLN A 85 9.23 0.94 -13.16
N ILE A 86 8.50 1.74 -13.97
CA ILE A 86 8.95 2.14 -15.31
C ILE A 86 10.26 2.95 -15.23
N ALA A 87 10.30 3.96 -14.37
CA ALA A 87 11.51 4.78 -14.19
C ALA A 87 12.70 3.96 -13.67
N ALA A 88 12.48 2.96 -12.84
CA ALA A 88 13.54 2.07 -12.36
C ALA A 88 14.09 1.19 -13.49
N LEU A 89 13.24 0.78 -14.44
CA LEU A 89 13.67 0.06 -15.63
C LEU A 89 14.50 0.95 -16.56
N GLU A 90 14.08 2.21 -16.75
CA GLU A 90 14.71 3.16 -17.68
C GLU A 90 16.00 3.79 -17.14
N ARG A 91 16.04 4.13 -15.85
CA ARG A 91 17.06 4.97 -15.22
C ARG A 91 17.70 4.35 -13.99
N GLY A 92 17.14 3.27 -13.48
CA GLY A 92 17.64 2.59 -12.31
C GLY A 92 18.95 1.85 -12.58
N ARG A 93 19.55 1.36 -11.51
CA ARG A 93 20.76 0.54 -11.57
C ARG A 93 20.43 -0.89 -11.17
N SER A 94 21.03 -1.86 -11.84
CA SER A 94 20.85 -3.28 -11.52
C SER A 94 21.32 -3.58 -10.09
N GLY A 95 20.57 -4.40 -9.37
CA GLY A 95 20.81 -4.76 -7.98
C GLY A 95 20.32 -3.74 -6.95
N GLU A 96 19.87 -2.56 -7.39
CA GLU A 96 19.49 -1.48 -6.49
C GLU A 96 18.04 -1.55 -6.02
N ARG A 97 17.81 -0.95 -4.85
CA ARG A 97 16.51 -0.83 -4.23
C ARG A 97 16.03 0.61 -4.27
N TYR A 98 14.79 0.81 -4.69
CA TYR A 98 14.13 2.10 -4.79
C TYR A 98 12.87 2.12 -3.94
N LEU A 99 12.87 2.97 -2.91
CA LEU A 99 11.70 3.15 -2.07
C LEU A 99 10.60 3.90 -2.81
N ALA A 100 9.43 3.30 -2.84
CA ALA A 100 8.18 3.87 -3.33
C ALA A 100 7.14 3.92 -2.22
N ALA A 101 7.58 4.24 -0.99
CA ALA A 101 6.74 4.14 0.19
C ALA A 101 5.73 5.28 0.32
N GLY A 102 5.96 6.41 -0.32
CA GLY A 102 5.04 7.54 -0.29
C GLY A 102 5.18 8.41 0.96
N ARG A 103 4.07 8.94 1.44
CA ARG A 103 4.04 9.88 2.57
C ARG A 103 3.77 9.15 3.88
N HIS A 104 4.57 9.44 4.91
CA HIS A 104 4.27 9.00 6.27
C HIS A 104 3.01 9.69 6.78
N MET A 105 2.07 8.91 7.32
CA MET A 105 0.80 9.39 7.87
C MET A 105 0.40 8.57 9.09
N THR A 106 -0.19 9.22 10.05
CA THR A 106 -0.89 8.58 11.17
C THR A 106 -2.36 8.32 10.79
N MET A 107 -3.08 7.55 11.59
CA MET A 107 -4.53 7.41 11.42
C MET A 107 -5.26 8.75 11.68
N ASP A 108 -4.69 9.62 12.53
CA ASP A 108 -5.24 10.96 12.78
C ASP A 108 -5.08 11.86 11.54
N ASP A 109 -4.05 11.66 10.70
CA ASP A 109 -3.88 12.37 9.42
C ASP A 109 -4.75 11.75 8.31
N LEU A 110 -4.87 10.43 8.28
CA LEU A 110 -5.59 9.70 7.22
C LEU A 110 -7.10 9.91 7.30
N PHE A 111 -7.69 9.88 8.50
CA PHE A 111 -9.14 9.93 8.66
C PHE A 111 -9.81 11.24 8.21
N PRO A 112 -9.25 12.43 8.45
CA PRO A 112 -9.76 13.66 7.86
C PRO A 112 -9.81 13.63 6.33
N LEU A 113 -8.77 13.10 5.67
CA LEU A 113 -8.73 12.97 4.22
C LEU A 113 -9.75 11.94 3.70
N LEU A 114 -9.95 10.83 4.42
CA LEU A 114 -11.02 9.89 4.10
C LEU A 114 -12.41 10.49 4.31
N ALA A 115 -12.58 11.35 5.31
CA ALA A 115 -13.84 12.05 5.54
C ALA A 115 -14.17 13.01 4.37
N GLU A 116 -13.18 13.77 3.93
CA GLU A 116 -13.30 14.65 2.76
C GLU A 116 -13.61 13.84 1.49
N ALA A 117 -12.84 12.78 1.24
CA ALA A 117 -13.00 11.92 0.06
C ALA A 117 -14.33 11.17 0.02
N SER A 118 -14.84 10.72 1.17
CA SER A 118 -16.04 9.89 1.25
C SER A 118 -17.33 10.68 1.57
N GLY A 119 -17.23 11.88 2.11
CA GLY A 119 -18.36 12.64 2.65
C GLY A 119 -18.91 12.05 3.97
N VAL A 120 -18.17 11.17 4.61
CA VAL A 120 -18.55 10.51 5.88
C VAL A 120 -17.71 11.08 7.02
N ALA A 121 -18.37 11.51 8.10
CA ALA A 121 -17.66 12.06 9.25
C ALA A 121 -16.66 11.03 9.87
N ALA A 122 -15.46 11.50 10.16
CA ALA A 122 -14.44 10.67 10.81
C ALA A 122 -14.86 10.26 12.23
N PRO A 123 -14.55 9.03 12.68
CA PRO A 123 -14.77 8.63 14.06
C PRO A 123 -13.98 9.56 15.00
N THR A 124 -14.65 10.07 16.03
CA THR A 124 -14.02 10.96 17.03
C THR A 124 -13.35 10.19 18.15
N ARG A 125 -13.83 8.97 18.44
CA ARG A 125 -13.34 8.13 19.51
C ARG A 125 -11.93 7.59 19.19
N ARG A 126 -11.02 7.76 20.12
CA ARG A 126 -9.70 7.10 20.09
C ARG A 126 -9.78 5.78 20.85
N ILE A 127 -9.26 4.71 20.25
CA ILE A 127 -9.21 3.39 20.87
C ILE A 127 -7.81 3.18 21.42
N PRO A 128 -7.62 3.14 22.75
CA PRO A 128 -6.31 2.89 23.34
C PRO A 128 -5.77 1.51 22.97
N LEU A 129 -4.45 1.39 22.87
CA LEU A 129 -3.79 0.12 22.54
C LEU A 129 -4.12 -1.00 23.55
N THR A 130 -4.33 -0.64 24.83
CA THR A 130 -4.75 -1.57 25.89
C THR A 130 -6.12 -2.17 25.59
N MET A 131 -7.08 -1.35 25.13
CA MET A 131 -8.41 -1.81 24.74
C MET A 131 -8.35 -2.72 23.49
N LEU A 132 -7.51 -2.36 22.51
CA LEU A 132 -7.29 -3.23 21.33
C LEU A 132 -6.68 -4.57 21.71
N ARG A 133 -5.76 -4.61 22.67
CA ARG A 133 -5.17 -5.85 23.19
C ARG A 133 -6.20 -6.71 23.90
N ALA A 134 -7.06 -6.13 24.72
CA ALA A 134 -8.14 -6.83 25.40
C ALA A 134 -9.15 -7.40 24.38
N LEU A 135 -9.56 -6.60 23.40
CA LEU A 135 -10.46 -7.02 22.32
C LEU A 135 -9.87 -8.18 21.50
N ALA A 136 -8.60 -8.07 21.12
CA ALA A 136 -7.90 -9.13 20.40
C ALA A 136 -7.83 -10.43 21.22
N ALA A 137 -7.59 -10.33 22.52
CA ALA A 137 -7.61 -11.49 23.43
C ALA A 137 -9.00 -12.17 23.46
N GLY A 138 -10.07 -11.37 23.54
CA GLY A 138 -11.43 -11.86 23.48
C GLY A 138 -11.79 -12.56 22.17
N TYR A 139 -11.40 -11.97 21.03
CA TYR A 139 -11.59 -12.60 19.72
C TYR A 139 -10.82 -13.91 19.56
N GLU A 140 -9.57 -13.97 20.03
CA GLU A 140 -8.77 -15.21 19.97
C GLU A 140 -9.38 -16.31 20.85
N LEU A 141 -9.89 -15.98 22.03
CA LEU A 141 -10.59 -16.93 22.90
C LEU A 141 -11.89 -17.42 22.24
N HIS A 142 -12.69 -16.50 21.70
CA HIS A 142 -13.92 -16.85 20.98
C HIS A 142 -13.63 -17.74 19.77
N ALA A 143 -12.59 -17.44 19.01
CA ALA A 143 -12.19 -18.24 17.85
C ALA A 143 -11.73 -19.64 18.26
N GLY A 144 -11.05 -19.77 19.40
CA GLY A 144 -10.63 -21.06 19.95
C GLY A 144 -11.81 -21.98 20.26
N VAL A 145 -12.97 -21.40 20.61
CA VAL A 145 -14.20 -22.16 20.91
C VAL A 145 -15.05 -22.38 19.65
N THR A 146 -15.15 -21.38 18.77
CA THR A 146 -16.11 -21.41 17.64
C THR A 146 -15.49 -21.79 16.30
N GLY A 147 -14.14 -21.81 16.18
CA GLY A 147 -13.44 -22.03 14.92
C GLY A 147 -13.57 -20.87 13.92
N ARG A 148 -14.20 -19.74 14.29
CA ARG A 148 -14.39 -18.59 13.40
C ARG A 148 -13.12 -17.78 13.23
N PRO A 149 -12.90 -17.15 12.05
CA PRO A 149 -11.73 -16.30 11.83
C PRO A 149 -11.71 -15.10 12.78
N VAL A 150 -10.50 -14.72 13.22
CA VAL A 150 -10.26 -13.63 14.16
C VAL A 150 -10.14 -12.30 13.39
N PRO A 151 -11.03 -11.32 13.59
CA PRO A 151 -10.97 -10.03 12.90
C PRO A 151 -9.74 -9.21 13.32
N VAL A 152 -9.39 -9.28 14.61
CA VAL A 152 -8.23 -8.58 15.20
C VAL A 152 -7.50 -9.53 16.12
N SER A 153 -6.22 -9.82 15.85
CA SER A 153 -5.38 -10.68 16.67
C SER A 153 -4.40 -9.88 17.53
N ARG A 154 -3.94 -10.48 18.64
CA ARG A 154 -2.86 -9.87 19.46
C ARG A 154 -1.59 -9.63 18.64
N ALA A 155 -1.33 -10.46 17.64
CA ALA A 155 -0.21 -10.29 16.72
C ALA A 155 -0.36 -9.03 15.87
N SER A 156 -1.54 -8.81 15.28
CA SER A 156 -1.84 -7.61 14.50
C SER A 156 -1.73 -6.34 15.35
N VAL A 157 -2.24 -6.38 16.59
CA VAL A 157 -2.14 -5.25 17.52
C VAL A 157 -0.69 -4.99 17.94
N ARG A 158 0.10 -6.04 18.16
CA ARG A 158 1.54 -5.90 18.48
C ARG A 158 2.29 -5.30 17.31
N LEU A 159 2.03 -5.77 16.09
CA LEU A 159 2.63 -5.25 14.88
C LEU A 159 2.29 -3.77 14.70
N LEU A 160 1.01 -3.40 14.82
CA LEU A 160 0.56 -2.01 14.76
C LEU A 160 1.33 -1.12 15.76
N ALA A 161 1.53 -1.61 17.00
CA ALA A 161 2.28 -0.90 18.03
C ALA A 161 3.78 -0.80 17.73
N GLN A 162 4.36 -1.82 17.10
CA GLN A 162 5.78 -1.83 16.75
C GLN A 162 6.09 -0.97 15.53
N GLU A 163 5.17 -0.90 14.58
CA GLU A 163 5.29 -0.08 13.36
C GLU A 163 4.98 1.40 13.63
N ALA A 164 4.29 1.73 14.74
CA ALA A 164 3.97 3.10 15.10
C ALA A 164 5.25 3.96 15.18
N GLY A 165 5.32 5.00 14.34
CA GLY A 165 6.47 5.90 14.23
C GLY A 165 7.67 5.35 13.45
N ARG A 166 7.63 4.12 12.94
CA ARG A 166 8.72 3.51 12.14
C ARG A 166 8.51 3.53 10.64
N SER A 167 7.38 4.03 10.17
CA SER A 167 7.04 4.10 8.76
C SER A 167 7.49 5.39 8.07
N HIS A 168 8.46 6.09 8.65
CA HIS A 168 9.09 7.27 8.06
C HIS A 168 10.30 6.83 7.24
N TYR A 169 10.17 6.87 5.91
CA TYR A 169 11.22 6.43 4.99
C TYR A 169 11.83 7.61 4.24
N ASP A 170 13.14 7.57 4.04
CA ASP A 170 13.85 8.52 3.20
C ASP A 170 13.78 8.09 1.73
N HIS A 171 13.22 8.95 0.90
CA HIS A 171 13.06 8.72 -0.53
C HIS A 171 14.10 9.45 -1.39
N ALA A 172 15.03 10.20 -0.80
CA ALA A 172 15.96 11.07 -1.51
C ALA A 172 16.71 10.33 -2.63
N LYS A 173 17.12 9.08 -2.41
CA LYS A 173 17.74 8.24 -3.43
C LYS A 173 16.79 7.99 -4.61
N SER A 174 15.58 7.55 -4.33
CA SER A 174 14.59 7.22 -5.36
C SER A 174 14.17 8.46 -6.15
N GLU A 175 14.02 9.60 -5.49
CA GLU A 175 13.68 10.86 -6.14
C GLU A 175 14.81 11.36 -7.03
N ARG A 176 16.06 11.33 -6.54
CA ARG A 176 17.24 11.78 -7.28
C ARG A 176 17.51 10.89 -8.50
N GLU A 177 17.47 9.56 -8.33
CA GLU A 177 17.88 8.63 -9.39
C GLU A 177 16.74 8.34 -10.39
N LEU A 178 15.47 8.32 -9.94
CA LEU A 178 14.33 8.03 -10.80
C LEU A 178 13.56 9.27 -11.27
N GLY A 179 13.80 10.44 -10.65
CA GLY A 179 13.16 11.70 -11.04
C GLY A 179 11.65 11.70 -10.82
N CYS A 180 11.12 10.88 -9.91
CA CYS A 180 9.69 10.75 -9.66
C CYS A 180 9.30 11.37 -8.33
N THR A 181 8.22 12.15 -8.31
CA THR A 181 7.58 12.69 -7.11
C THR A 181 6.34 11.88 -6.74
N PHE A 182 5.83 12.08 -5.54
CA PHE A 182 4.57 11.49 -5.08
C PHE A 182 3.45 12.51 -5.20
N ARG A 183 2.28 12.05 -5.63
CA ARG A 183 1.07 12.86 -5.59
C ARG A 183 0.58 13.09 -4.16
N PRO A 184 -0.21 14.14 -3.91
CA PRO A 184 -0.82 14.38 -2.60
C PRO A 184 -1.69 13.21 -2.17
N ALA A 185 -1.62 12.82 -0.89
CA ALA A 185 -2.45 11.75 -0.35
C ALA A 185 -3.97 12.05 -0.45
N ALA A 186 -4.35 13.32 -0.35
CA ALA A 186 -5.73 13.75 -0.54
C ALA A 186 -6.27 13.38 -1.94
N GLU A 187 -5.49 13.62 -3.00
CA GLU A 187 -5.84 13.24 -4.38
C GLU A 187 -5.99 11.71 -4.49
N THR A 188 -5.01 10.97 -3.96
CA THR A 188 -5.03 9.50 -3.97
C THR A 188 -6.28 8.93 -3.32
N LEU A 189 -6.63 9.44 -2.12
CA LEU A 189 -7.79 8.95 -1.37
C LEU A 189 -9.12 9.36 -2.01
N ALA A 190 -9.19 10.58 -2.58
CA ALA A 190 -10.35 11.04 -3.33
C ALA A 190 -10.60 10.16 -4.56
N ASP A 191 -9.56 9.89 -5.35
CA ASP A 191 -9.64 9.02 -6.53
C ASP A 191 -9.99 7.57 -6.15
N THR A 192 -9.45 7.06 -5.04
CA THR A 192 -9.78 5.72 -4.53
C THR A 192 -11.27 5.64 -4.17
N ALA A 193 -11.78 6.61 -3.43
CA ALA A 193 -13.19 6.65 -3.04
C ALA A 193 -14.12 6.83 -4.25
N ALA A 194 -13.74 7.67 -5.20
CA ALA A 194 -14.47 7.88 -6.45
C ALA A 194 -14.54 6.57 -7.27
N TRP A 195 -13.43 5.85 -7.38
CA TRP A 195 -13.37 4.59 -8.09
C TRP A 195 -14.29 3.52 -7.46
N TYR A 196 -14.26 3.37 -6.13
CA TYR A 196 -15.16 2.42 -5.43
C TYR A 196 -16.65 2.79 -5.59
N ARG A 197 -16.98 4.07 -5.66
CA ARG A 197 -18.36 4.52 -5.95
C ARG A 197 -18.77 4.20 -7.39
N ALA A 198 -17.90 4.50 -8.36
CA ALA A 198 -18.16 4.24 -9.77
C ALA A 198 -18.39 2.75 -10.04
N ASN A 199 -17.73 1.86 -9.27
CA ASN A 199 -17.88 0.41 -9.36
C ASN A 199 -18.97 -0.16 -8.43
N GLY A 200 -19.83 0.69 -7.85
CA GLY A 200 -20.96 0.25 -7.03
C GLY A 200 -20.58 -0.36 -5.66
N THR A 201 -19.31 -0.30 -5.29
CA THR A 201 -18.81 -0.91 -4.04
C THR A 201 -19.08 -0.03 -2.83
N LEU A 202 -19.14 1.29 -3.02
CA LEU A 202 -19.50 2.26 -1.99
C LEU A 202 -20.85 2.90 -2.27
N PRO A 203 -21.73 3.08 -1.26
CA PRO A 203 -22.96 3.83 -1.41
C PRO A 203 -22.66 5.34 -1.54
N GLY A 204 -23.50 6.06 -2.28
CA GLY A 204 -23.56 7.51 -2.23
C GLY A 204 -23.18 8.26 -3.51
N ARG A 205 -23.56 9.54 -3.54
CA ARG A 205 -23.41 10.48 -4.65
C ARG A 205 -21.93 10.82 -4.85
N LEU A 206 -21.48 10.88 -6.10
CA LEU A 206 -20.17 11.42 -6.46
C LEU A 206 -20.07 12.85 -5.91
N VAL A 207 -19.13 13.11 -5.00
CA VAL A 207 -18.69 14.48 -4.72
C VAL A 207 -17.75 14.82 -5.87
N PRO A 208 -18.03 15.85 -6.70
CA PRO A 208 -17.14 16.22 -7.79
C PRO A 208 -15.79 16.59 -7.19
N VAL A 209 -14.75 15.85 -7.54
CA VAL A 209 -13.38 16.29 -7.28
C VAL A 209 -13.17 17.54 -8.11
N ALA A 210 -12.87 18.65 -7.45
CA ALA A 210 -12.65 19.92 -8.10
C ALA A 210 -11.59 19.74 -9.20
N SER A 211 -11.95 20.09 -10.43
CA SER A 211 -11.22 19.79 -11.67
C SER A 211 -9.87 20.49 -11.81
N HIS A 212 -9.46 21.30 -10.83
CA HIS A 212 -8.19 22.05 -10.82
C HIS A 212 -6.97 21.24 -10.36
N LEU A 213 -7.13 19.96 -10.02
CA LEU A 213 -6.02 19.06 -9.64
C LEU A 213 -5.58 18.10 -10.76
N ARG A 214 -6.01 18.33 -12.00
CA ARG A 214 -5.47 17.57 -13.13
C ARG A 214 -4.04 18.05 -13.41
N HIS A 215 -3.05 17.40 -12.85
CA HIS A 215 -1.70 17.49 -13.42
C HIS A 215 -1.74 16.91 -14.83
N PRO A 216 -1.35 17.67 -15.85
CA PRO A 216 -1.19 17.09 -17.19
C PRO A 216 -0.19 15.94 -17.09
N ALA A 217 -0.56 14.79 -17.64
CA ALA A 217 0.40 13.71 -17.81
C ALA A 217 1.62 14.29 -18.53
N PRO A 218 2.86 14.07 -18.07
CA PRO A 218 4.02 14.47 -18.82
C PRO A 218 3.91 13.79 -20.19
N ALA A 219 3.96 14.60 -21.25
CA ALA A 219 4.01 14.09 -22.61
C ALA A 219 5.18 13.10 -22.68
N LEU A 220 4.89 11.85 -22.98
CA LEU A 220 5.88 10.87 -23.35
C LEU A 220 6.59 11.45 -24.56
N ALA A 221 7.80 11.97 -24.35
CA ALA A 221 8.67 12.31 -25.47
C ALA A 221 8.80 11.04 -26.30
N ALA A 222 8.47 11.11 -27.59
CA ALA A 222 8.69 10.05 -28.56
C ALA A 222 10.19 9.82 -28.70
N GLY A 223 10.76 9.12 -27.72
CA GLY A 223 12.12 8.62 -27.78
C GLY A 223 12.07 7.29 -28.53
N THR A 224 12.89 7.18 -29.54
CA THR A 224 13.19 5.96 -30.28
C THR A 224 13.65 4.88 -29.30
N GLY A 225 12.69 4.12 -28.79
CA GLY A 225 12.96 2.97 -27.92
C GLY A 225 13.63 1.84 -28.70
N PRO A 226 14.46 1.02 -28.06
CA PRO A 226 14.97 -0.20 -28.68
C PRO A 226 13.82 -1.10 -29.07
N ALA A 227 13.99 -1.82 -30.20
CA ALA A 227 13.00 -2.71 -30.79
C ALA A 227 12.44 -3.71 -29.76
N PRO A 228 11.15 -4.08 -29.86
CA PRO A 228 10.55 -5.02 -28.91
C PRO A 228 11.28 -6.36 -28.96
N LEU A 229 11.74 -6.81 -27.80
CA LEU A 229 12.27 -8.17 -27.62
C LEU A 229 11.17 -9.18 -28.00
N ARG A 230 11.38 -9.92 -29.08
CA ARG A 230 10.51 -11.05 -29.46
C ARG A 230 10.74 -12.18 -28.45
N LEU A 231 9.84 -12.32 -27.51
CA LEU A 231 9.72 -13.51 -26.67
C LEU A 231 8.99 -14.62 -27.44
N SER A 232 9.66 -15.21 -28.40
CA SER A 232 9.22 -16.44 -29.05
C SER A 232 10.47 -17.17 -29.48
N GLU A 233 10.73 -18.33 -28.89
CA GLU A 233 11.55 -19.46 -29.36
C GLU A 233 12.53 -20.12 -28.36
N GLU A 234 12.34 -20.01 -27.03
CA GLU A 234 13.17 -20.78 -26.07
C GLU A 234 12.39 -21.50 -24.95
N LEU A 235 11.18 -21.96 -25.23
CA LEU A 235 10.40 -22.77 -24.28
C LEU A 235 10.22 -24.24 -24.72
N ASP A 236 11.01 -24.72 -25.70
CA ASP A 236 10.98 -26.11 -26.14
C ASP A 236 12.39 -26.74 -26.23
N ARG A 237 13.17 -26.64 -25.12
CA ARG A 237 14.30 -27.56 -24.92
C ARG A 237 14.51 -27.85 -23.45
#